data_eb0437657c98a306c38aaeabe433ca0f
#
_entry.id   eb0437657c98a306c38aaeabe433ca0f
#
_cell.length_a   1.000
_cell.length_b   1.000
_cell.length_c   1.000
_cell.angle_alpha   90.00
_cell.angle_beta   90.00
_cell.angle_gamma   90.00
#
_symmetry.space_group_name_H-M   'P 1'
#
loop_
_entity.id
_entity.type
_entity.pdbx_description
1 polymer ?
#
loop_
_entity_poly.entity_id
_entity_poly.type
_entity_poly.pdbx_seq_one_letter_code
_entity_poly.pdbx_strand_id
1 'polypeptide(L)'
;EGATFVVALAHLGNEDECRPFTYADVIANTTGINALLDGHSHDTNHVEMRNKARETVLRQGCGTKMEGIGYLKIAAKAGAMEAGVMMWNNDDFNATQLYQLDTDVTKAVAEATETLNVKLAEVVAKTDVELTINDPVAKTEEGKPVRIIRNAETNLGDLCADAYRYVSGADIAFVNGGGIRVSIK
;
A
#
# COMPACT_ATOMS: atom_id res chain seq x y z
N GLU A 1 -26.47 15.39 -9.96
CA GLU A 1 -25.96 16.77 -9.79
C GLU A 1 -25.19 17.30 -11.02
N GLY A 2 -25.34 16.69 -12.20
CA GLY A 2 -24.78 17.18 -13.46
C GLY A 2 -23.30 16.83 -13.75
N ALA A 3 -22.68 15.95 -12.99
CA ALA A 3 -21.35 15.47 -13.29
C ALA A 3 -21.36 14.59 -14.55
N THR A 4 -20.46 14.87 -15.50
CA THR A 4 -20.29 14.06 -16.71
C THR A 4 -19.43 12.82 -16.46
N PHE A 5 -18.46 12.93 -15.55
CA PHE A 5 -17.60 11.84 -15.11
C PHE A 5 -17.57 11.79 -13.60
N VAL A 6 -17.61 10.57 -13.07
CA VAL A 6 -17.48 10.28 -11.65
C VAL A 6 -16.25 9.39 -11.44
N VAL A 7 -15.28 9.91 -10.71
CA VAL A 7 -14.07 9.18 -10.33
C VAL A 7 -14.13 8.92 -8.83
N ALA A 8 -14.09 7.65 -8.44
CA ALA A 8 -14.00 7.24 -7.05
C ALA A 8 -12.52 7.15 -6.63
N LEU A 9 -12.16 7.79 -5.53
CA LEU A 9 -10.87 7.60 -4.85
C LEU A 9 -11.09 6.68 -3.66
N ALA A 10 -10.41 5.53 -3.64
CA ALA A 10 -10.69 4.46 -2.71
C ALA A 10 -9.41 3.80 -2.16
N HIS A 11 -9.58 2.95 -1.15
CA HIS A 11 -8.54 2.12 -0.56
C HIS A 11 -9.12 0.75 -0.23
N LEU A 12 -9.52 0.02 -1.27
CA LEU A 12 -10.33 -1.20 -1.18
C LEU A 12 -9.48 -2.47 -1.26
N GLY A 13 -8.54 -2.50 -2.21
CA GLY A 13 -7.73 -3.67 -2.47
C GLY A 13 -8.46 -4.80 -3.20
N ASN A 14 -7.79 -5.95 -3.30
CA ASN A 14 -8.28 -7.14 -3.97
C ASN A 14 -8.09 -8.43 -3.15
N GLU A 15 -7.59 -8.34 -1.93
CA GLU A 15 -7.36 -9.46 -1.03
C GLU A 15 -8.69 -10.03 -0.52
N ASP A 16 -8.74 -11.34 -0.28
CA ASP A 16 -9.97 -12.02 0.18
C ASP A 16 -10.46 -11.48 1.53
N GLU A 17 -9.57 -10.99 2.39
CA GLU A 17 -9.90 -10.36 3.67
C GLU A 17 -10.68 -9.05 3.51
N CYS A 18 -10.59 -8.41 2.35
CA CYS A 18 -11.31 -7.17 2.05
C CYS A 18 -12.75 -7.40 1.60
N ARG A 19 -13.17 -8.66 1.35
CA ARG A 19 -14.54 -8.97 0.95
C ARG A 19 -15.55 -8.65 2.03
N PRO A 20 -16.74 -8.20 1.66
CA PRO A 20 -17.28 -8.01 0.29
C PRO A 20 -17.02 -6.62 -0.29
N PHE A 21 -15.92 -5.96 0.08
CA PHE A 21 -15.60 -4.58 -0.30
C PHE A 21 -14.31 -4.46 -1.12
N THR A 22 -13.88 -5.51 -1.82
CA THR A 22 -12.80 -5.38 -2.80
C THR A 22 -13.20 -4.41 -3.91
N TYR A 23 -12.22 -3.86 -4.64
CA TYR A 23 -12.56 -3.00 -5.77
C TYR A 23 -13.47 -3.72 -6.78
N ALA A 24 -13.28 -5.03 -6.96
CA ALA A 24 -14.10 -5.83 -7.85
C ALA A 24 -15.54 -5.95 -7.35
N ASP A 25 -15.74 -6.21 -6.05
CA ASP A 25 -17.06 -6.26 -5.43
C ASP A 25 -17.79 -4.91 -5.54
N VAL A 26 -17.09 -3.82 -5.28
CA VAL A 26 -17.66 -2.46 -5.36
C VAL A 26 -18.08 -2.13 -6.79
N ILE A 27 -17.20 -2.35 -7.77
CA ILE A 27 -17.51 -2.10 -9.17
C ILE A 27 -18.70 -2.95 -9.62
N ALA A 28 -18.69 -4.26 -9.34
CA ALA A 28 -19.75 -5.17 -9.77
C ALA A 28 -21.14 -4.84 -9.19
N ASN A 29 -21.18 -4.21 -8.02
CA ASN A 29 -22.43 -3.94 -7.29
C ASN A 29 -22.90 -2.48 -7.36
N THR A 30 -22.17 -1.60 -8.04
CA THR A 30 -22.50 -0.16 -8.18
C THR A 30 -22.81 0.23 -9.62
N THR A 31 -23.26 1.46 -9.82
CA THR A 31 -23.45 2.12 -11.12
C THR A 31 -23.02 3.58 -11.03
N GLY A 32 -22.75 4.22 -12.18
CA GLY A 32 -22.44 5.63 -12.25
C GLY A 32 -21.00 6.01 -11.89
N ILE A 33 -20.13 5.06 -11.54
CA ILE A 33 -18.69 5.27 -11.41
C ILE A 33 -18.04 5.00 -12.76
N ASN A 34 -17.26 5.95 -13.29
CA ASN A 34 -16.55 5.81 -14.57
C ASN A 34 -15.12 5.30 -14.37
N ALA A 35 -14.45 5.75 -13.31
CA ALA A 35 -13.13 5.26 -12.92
C ALA A 35 -12.99 5.14 -11.41
N LEU A 36 -12.14 4.21 -10.96
CA LEU A 36 -11.82 3.97 -9.57
C LEU A 36 -10.31 3.98 -9.40
N LEU A 37 -9.79 4.97 -8.68
CA LEU A 37 -8.38 5.05 -8.27
C LEU A 37 -8.26 4.41 -6.91
N ASP A 38 -7.50 3.31 -6.83
CA ASP A 38 -7.50 2.43 -5.67
C ASP A 38 -6.10 2.22 -5.09
N GLY A 39 -6.05 1.90 -3.82
CA GLY A 39 -4.83 1.53 -3.08
C GLY A 39 -5.00 0.20 -2.36
N HIS A 40 -4.30 0.00 -1.24
CA HIS A 40 -4.27 -1.16 -0.35
C HIS A 40 -3.41 -2.32 -0.85
N SER A 41 -3.70 -2.91 -2.00
CA SER A 41 -3.00 -4.09 -2.53
C SER A 41 -1.58 -3.84 -3.02
N HIS A 42 -1.15 -2.59 -3.07
CA HIS A 42 0.17 -2.19 -3.57
C HIS A 42 0.47 -2.63 -5.01
N ASP A 43 -0.56 -2.95 -5.78
CA ASP A 43 -0.42 -3.31 -7.20
C ASP A 43 -0.27 -2.06 -8.10
N THR A 44 0.31 -2.26 -9.27
CA THR A 44 0.55 -1.20 -10.28
C THR A 44 -0.30 -1.39 -11.53
N ASN A 45 -1.22 -2.33 -11.50
CA ASN A 45 -2.00 -2.66 -12.68
C ASN A 45 -3.22 -1.75 -12.84
N HIS A 46 -3.71 -1.72 -14.07
CA HIS A 46 -5.03 -1.18 -14.39
C HIS A 46 -5.89 -2.28 -15.02
N VAL A 47 -7.17 -2.23 -14.74
CA VAL A 47 -8.13 -3.19 -15.28
C VAL A 47 -9.41 -2.49 -15.69
N GLU A 48 -10.00 -2.93 -16.80
CA GLU A 48 -11.35 -2.58 -17.20
C GLU A 48 -12.33 -3.64 -16.70
N MET A 49 -13.34 -3.21 -15.98
CA MET A 49 -14.36 -4.09 -15.41
C MET A 49 -15.75 -3.64 -15.83
N ARG A 50 -16.73 -4.56 -15.73
CA ARG A 50 -18.13 -4.25 -15.97
C ARG A 50 -18.84 -4.02 -14.63
N ASN A 51 -19.52 -2.89 -14.52
CA ASN A 51 -20.36 -2.59 -13.38
C ASN A 51 -21.73 -3.31 -13.46
N LYS A 52 -22.59 -3.09 -12.47
CA LYS A 52 -23.93 -3.67 -12.41
C LYS A 52 -24.80 -3.35 -13.65
N ALA A 53 -24.58 -2.20 -14.30
CA ALA A 53 -25.26 -1.82 -15.54
C ALA A 53 -24.54 -2.29 -16.80
N ARG A 54 -23.46 -3.10 -16.67
CA ARG A 54 -22.57 -3.54 -17.76
C ARG A 54 -21.80 -2.43 -18.45
N GLU A 55 -21.66 -1.27 -17.81
CA GLU A 55 -20.82 -0.18 -18.27
C GLU A 55 -19.37 -0.45 -17.88
N THR A 56 -18.42 0.01 -18.69
CA THR A 56 -16.99 -0.12 -18.39
C THR A 56 -16.59 0.85 -17.27
N VAL A 57 -15.95 0.33 -16.25
CA VAL A 57 -15.27 1.10 -15.20
C VAL A 57 -13.79 0.79 -15.26
N LEU A 58 -12.97 1.82 -15.30
CA LEU A 58 -11.53 1.69 -15.30
C LEU A 58 -11.02 1.76 -13.86
N ARG A 59 -10.31 0.72 -13.42
CA ARG A 59 -9.63 0.71 -12.10
C ARG A 59 -8.14 0.89 -12.29
N GLN A 60 -7.53 1.75 -11.49
CA GLN A 60 -6.10 2.01 -11.47
C GLN A 60 -5.52 1.89 -10.06
N GLY A 61 -4.48 1.06 -9.91
CA GLY A 61 -3.53 1.04 -8.79
C GLY A 61 -2.21 1.67 -9.22
N CYS A 62 -1.45 2.24 -8.30
CA CYS A 62 -0.18 2.91 -8.61
C CYS A 62 1.02 2.42 -7.75
N GLY A 63 0.88 1.24 -7.15
CA GLY A 63 1.94 0.66 -6.33
C GLY A 63 2.00 1.23 -4.91
N THR A 64 3.18 1.23 -4.35
CA THR A 64 3.43 1.65 -2.96
C THR A 64 4.73 2.45 -2.86
N LYS A 65 4.97 3.07 -1.69
CA LYS A 65 6.22 3.76 -1.33
C LYS A 65 6.66 4.83 -2.34
N MET A 66 5.74 5.39 -3.08
CA MET A 66 6.01 6.39 -4.12
C MET A 66 6.95 5.90 -5.23
N GLU A 67 6.95 4.60 -5.53
CA GLU A 67 7.74 4.01 -6.61
C GLU A 67 7.21 4.37 -8.01
N GLY A 68 5.95 4.84 -8.07
CA GLY A 68 5.30 5.26 -9.30
C GLY A 68 4.22 6.32 -9.09
N ILE A 69 3.82 6.93 -10.18
CA ILE A 69 2.69 7.86 -10.25
C ILE A 69 1.62 7.26 -11.14
N GLY A 70 0.42 7.03 -10.58
CA GLY A 70 -0.76 6.69 -11.36
C GLY A 70 -1.33 7.94 -12.04
N TYR A 71 -1.83 7.79 -13.26
CA TYR A 71 -2.52 8.86 -13.95
C TYR A 71 -3.83 8.38 -14.58
N LEU A 72 -4.78 9.28 -14.67
CA LEU A 72 -6.03 9.11 -15.41
C LEU A 72 -6.20 10.30 -16.37
N LYS A 73 -6.28 10.02 -17.66
CA LYS A 73 -6.61 11.01 -18.69
C LYS A 73 -8.05 10.83 -19.13
N ILE A 74 -8.79 11.90 -19.16
CA ILE A 74 -10.18 11.92 -19.63
C ILE A 74 -10.28 12.82 -20.85
N ALA A 75 -10.59 12.25 -22.00
CA ALA A 75 -10.85 12.99 -23.22
C ALA A 75 -12.31 13.45 -23.24
N ALA A 76 -12.58 14.65 -22.75
CA ALA A 76 -13.94 15.18 -22.54
C ALA A 76 -14.84 15.15 -23.79
N LYS A 77 -14.28 15.33 -24.99
CA LYS A 77 -15.06 15.31 -26.27
C LYS A 77 -15.40 13.92 -26.76
N ALA A 78 -14.62 12.90 -26.42
CA ALA A 78 -14.78 11.53 -26.90
C ALA A 78 -15.29 10.56 -25.83
N GLY A 79 -15.35 10.98 -24.57
CA GLY A 79 -15.68 10.11 -23.44
C GLY A 79 -14.66 9.00 -23.19
N ALA A 80 -13.52 9.02 -23.90
CA ALA A 80 -12.47 8.02 -23.73
C ALA A 80 -11.66 8.31 -22.46
N MET A 81 -11.31 7.24 -21.75
CA MET A 81 -10.43 7.28 -20.59
C MET A 81 -9.21 6.42 -20.84
N GLU A 82 -8.07 6.89 -20.39
CA GLU A 82 -6.80 6.18 -20.40
C GLU A 82 -6.19 6.28 -19.01
N ALA A 83 -5.74 5.17 -18.47
CA ALA A 83 -5.01 5.15 -17.20
C ALA A 83 -3.70 4.40 -17.33
N GLY A 84 -2.77 4.71 -16.48
CA GLY A 84 -1.49 4.03 -16.42
C GLY A 84 -0.68 4.41 -15.20
N VAL A 85 0.48 3.80 -15.06
CA VAL A 85 1.46 4.08 -14.01
C VAL A 85 2.79 4.40 -14.66
N MET A 86 3.44 5.42 -14.12
CA MET A 86 4.81 5.80 -14.47
C MET A 86 5.71 5.41 -13.30
N MET A 87 6.61 4.46 -13.51
CA MET A 87 7.52 3.97 -12.47
C MET A 87 8.86 4.71 -12.54
N TRP A 88 9.42 5.08 -11.37
CA TRP A 88 10.69 5.82 -11.29
C TRP A 88 11.89 5.05 -11.81
N ASN A 89 11.84 3.74 -11.74
CA ASN A 89 12.93 2.83 -12.07
C ASN A 89 12.76 2.13 -13.43
N ASN A 90 11.79 2.56 -14.23
CA ASN A 90 11.66 1.96 -15.55
C ASN A 90 12.50 2.72 -16.59
N ASP A 91 12.93 2.00 -17.62
CA ASP A 91 13.81 2.54 -18.67
C ASP A 91 13.15 3.67 -19.46
N ASP A 92 11.84 3.65 -19.61
CA ASP A 92 11.08 4.69 -20.30
C ASP A 92 11.15 6.03 -19.55
N PHE A 93 11.10 6.00 -18.22
CA PHE A 93 11.28 7.21 -17.40
C PHE A 93 12.68 7.77 -17.56
N ASN A 94 13.70 6.91 -17.52
CA ASN A 94 15.10 7.30 -17.66
C ASN A 94 15.47 7.73 -19.09
N ALA A 95 14.90 7.08 -20.10
CA ALA A 95 15.21 7.34 -21.50
C ALA A 95 14.65 8.67 -22.03
N THR A 96 13.50 9.10 -21.49
CA THR A 96 12.83 10.30 -22.03
C THR A 96 13.37 11.60 -21.47
N GLN A 97 14.11 11.60 -20.37
CA GLN A 97 14.60 12.81 -19.67
C GLN A 97 13.52 13.91 -19.51
N LEU A 98 12.25 13.51 -19.56
CA LEU A 98 11.10 14.42 -19.55
C LEU A 98 10.90 15.12 -18.22
N TYR A 99 11.54 14.60 -17.16
CA TYR A 99 11.37 15.10 -15.82
C TYR A 99 12.75 15.42 -15.21
N GLN A 100 12.98 16.70 -14.98
CA GLN A 100 14.09 17.11 -14.11
C GLN A 100 13.62 16.96 -12.67
N LEU A 101 14.47 16.35 -11.84
CA LEU A 101 14.23 16.34 -10.40
C LEU A 101 14.28 17.78 -9.88
N ASP A 102 13.28 18.16 -9.11
CA ASP A 102 13.29 19.43 -8.42
C ASP A 102 14.47 19.45 -7.42
N THR A 103 15.37 20.39 -7.58
CA THR A 103 16.61 20.47 -6.79
C THR A 103 16.34 20.78 -5.32
N ASP A 104 15.34 21.58 -5.02
CA ASP A 104 15.00 21.97 -3.65
C ASP A 104 14.33 20.80 -2.91
N VAL A 105 13.43 20.08 -3.57
CA VAL A 105 12.83 18.85 -3.02
C VAL A 105 13.89 17.78 -2.82
N THR A 106 14.79 17.57 -3.79
CA THR A 106 15.88 16.58 -3.67
C THR A 106 16.78 16.90 -2.48
N LYS A 107 17.13 18.15 -2.29
CA LYS A 107 17.93 18.60 -1.14
C LYS A 107 17.20 18.37 0.18
N ALA A 108 15.93 18.77 0.27
CA ALA A 108 15.12 18.58 1.48
C ALA A 108 14.96 17.10 1.85
N VAL A 109 14.76 16.23 0.86
CA VAL A 109 14.69 14.77 1.07
C VAL A 109 16.05 14.23 1.55
N ALA A 110 17.16 14.67 0.97
CA ALA A 110 18.49 14.24 1.39
C ALA A 110 18.80 14.66 2.85
N GLU A 111 18.50 15.90 3.23
CA GLU A 111 18.67 16.41 4.60
C GLU A 111 17.79 15.65 5.62
N ALA A 112 16.53 15.37 5.26
CA ALA A 112 15.63 14.58 6.10
C ALA A 112 16.13 13.14 6.26
N THR A 113 16.62 12.53 5.17
CA THR A 113 17.17 11.18 5.16
C THR A 113 18.41 11.07 6.04
N GLU A 114 19.33 12.03 5.94
CA GLU A 114 20.54 12.07 6.77
C GLU A 114 20.16 12.19 8.25
N THR A 115 19.25 13.10 8.59
CA THR A 115 18.75 13.28 9.97
C THR A 115 18.12 11.99 10.50
N LEU A 116 17.34 11.28 9.67
CA LEU A 116 16.72 10.01 10.03
C LEU A 116 17.77 8.92 10.24
N ASN A 117 18.74 8.79 9.34
CA ASN A 117 19.79 7.79 9.41
C ASN A 117 20.63 7.92 10.68
N VAL A 118 20.95 9.14 11.12
CA VAL A 118 21.64 9.39 12.39
C VAL A 118 20.83 8.83 13.57
N LYS A 119 19.52 9.06 13.61
CA LYS A 119 18.64 8.54 14.67
C LYS A 119 18.50 7.02 14.60
N LEU A 120 18.38 6.46 13.41
CA LEU A 120 18.22 5.00 13.20
C LEU A 120 19.52 4.22 13.48
N ALA A 121 20.66 4.87 13.43
CA ALA A 121 21.95 4.26 13.78
C ALA A 121 22.15 4.08 15.31
N GLU A 122 21.32 4.71 16.14
CA GLU A 122 21.38 4.56 17.58
C GLU A 122 20.92 3.17 18.01
N VAL A 123 21.78 2.43 18.69
CA VAL A 123 21.43 1.11 19.24
C VAL A 123 20.65 1.30 20.54
N VAL A 124 19.34 1.12 20.48
CA VAL A 124 18.43 1.32 21.62
C VAL A 124 18.28 0.05 22.49
N ALA A 125 18.50 -1.13 21.91
CA ALA A 125 18.43 -2.41 22.62
C ALA A 125 19.21 -3.49 21.85
N LYS A 126 19.45 -4.63 22.52
CA LYS A 126 20.01 -5.83 21.92
C LYS A 126 19.12 -7.03 22.28
N THR A 127 19.02 -7.98 21.37
CA THR A 127 18.31 -9.24 21.58
C THR A 127 19.16 -10.40 21.07
N ASP A 128 19.13 -11.52 21.79
CA ASP A 128 19.81 -12.77 21.38
C ASP A 128 18.88 -13.72 20.61
N VAL A 129 17.63 -13.31 20.42
CA VAL A 129 16.62 -14.08 19.67
C VAL A 129 15.98 -13.21 18.59
N GLU A 130 15.64 -13.81 17.46
CA GLU A 130 14.84 -13.12 16.46
C GLU A 130 13.44 -12.80 17.01
N LEU A 131 13.04 -11.53 16.90
CA LEU A 131 11.68 -11.11 17.23
C LEU A 131 10.87 -11.12 15.94
N THR A 132 10.02 -12.12 15.76
CA THR A 132 9.40 -12.44 14.49
C THR A 132 7.90 -12.15 14.43
N ILE A 133 7.43 -11.83 13.22
CA ILE A 133 6.01 -11.73 12.85
C ILE A 133 5.51 -12.99 12.12
N ASN A 134 6.40 -13.97 11.94
CA ASN A 134 6.17 -15.15 11.12
C ASN A 134 6.04 -16.41 11.97
N ASP A 135 5.43 -17.43 11.38
CA ASP A 135 5.47 -18.78 11.90
C ASP A 135 6.94 -19.27 11.92
N PRO A 136 7.40 -19.88 13.02
CA PRO A 136 8.78 -20.33 13.15
C PRO A 136 9.14 -21.50 12.22
N VAL A 137 8.14 -22.23 11.74
CA VAL A 137 8.33 -23.47 10.97
C VAL A 137 7.71 -23.38 9.58
N ALA A 138 6.50 -22.87 9.46
CA ALA A 138 5.75 -22.85 8.21
C ALA A 138 6.41 -21.97 7.14
N LYS A 139 6.41 -22.48 5.92
CA LYS A 139 6.88 -21.78 4.72
C LYS A 139 5.80 -21.81 3.64
N THR A 140 5.78 -20.79 2.79
CA THR A 140 4.98 -20.80 1.57
C THR A 140 5.53 -21.82 0.57
N GLU A 141 4.79 -22.11 -0.49
CA GLU A 141 5.28 -22.96 -1.60
C GLU A 141 6.58 -22.44 -2.22
N GLU A 142 6.81 -21.12 -2.16
CA GLU A 142 8.04 -20.48 -2.62
C GLU A 142 9.16 -20.48 -1.55
N GLY A 143 8.96 -21.12 -0.41
CA GLY A 143 9.94 -21.20 0.69
C GLY A 143 10.05 -19.94 1.55
N LYS A 144 9.18 -18.95 1.38
CA LYS A 144 9.15 -17.73 2.20
C LYS A 144 8.50 -17.99 3.55
N PRO A 145 8.90 -17.27 4.63
CA PRO A 145 8.22 -17.36 5.93
C PRO A 145 6.73 -17.00 5.82
N VAL A 146 5.88 -17.77 6.50
CA VAL A 146 4.44 -17.48 6.58
C VAL A 146 4.19 -16.44 7.66
N ARG A 147 3.64 -15.29 7.29
CA ARG A 147 3.29 -14.23 8.23
C ARG A 147 2.02 -14.57 8.99
N ILE A 148 2.09 -14.61 10.32
CA ILE A 148 0.97 -15.01 11.19
C ILE A 148 0.52 -13.96 12.20
N ILE A 149 1.24 -12.85 12.36
CA ILE A 149 0.97 -11.85 13.40
C ILE A 149 -0.44 -11.25 13.38
N ARG A 150 -1.18 -11.39 12.28
CA ARG A 150 -2.57 -10.93 12.18
C ARG A 150 -3.59 -11.90 12.76
N ASN A 151 -3.24 -13.17 12.90
CA ASN A 151 -4.17 -14.25 13.26
C ASN A 151 -3.62 -15.21 14.31
N ALA A 152 -2.36 -15.02 14.73
CA ALA A 152 -1.74 -15.84 15.76
C ALA A 152 -0.75 -15.03 16.59
N GLU A 153 -0.45 -15.55 17.79
CA GLU A 153 0.56 -15.02 18.70
C GLU A 153 1.96 -15.08 18.10
N THR A 154 2.76 -14.05 18.35
CA THR A 154 4.17 -13.98 17.96
C THR A 154 4.96 -13.24 19.03
N ASN A 155 6.23 -13.60 19.21
CA ASN A 155 7.07 -12.97 20.25
C ASN A 155 7.28 -11.45 20.01
N LEU A 156 7.27 -10.98 18.77
CA LEU A 156 7.30 -9.54 18.49
C LEU A 156 5.95 -8.88 18.79
N GLY A 157 4.84 -9.58 18.56
CA GLY A 157 3.51 -9.11 18.93
C GLY A 157 3.40 -8.91 20.44
N ASP A 158 3.88 -9.87 21.21
CA ASP A 158 3.88 -9.85 22.69
C ASP A 158 4.75 -8.70 23.22
N LEU A 159 5.96 -8.55 22.68
CA LEU A 159 6.83 -7.42 23.04
C LEU A 159 6.15 -6.07 22.77
N CYS A 160 5.48 -5.91 21.64
CA CYS A 160 4.76 -4.68 21.32
C CYS A 160 3.61 -4.43 22.31
N ALA A 161 2.82 -5.46 22.64
CA ALA A 161 1.72 -5.34 23.59
C ALA A 161 2.22 -5.01 25.00
N ASP A 162 3.29 -5.67 25.45
CA ASP A 162 3.94 -5.38 26.73
C ASP A 162 4.51 -3.97 26.79
N ALA A 163 5.11 -3.48 25.70
CA ALA A 163 5.60 -2.11 25.63
C ALA A 163 4.45 -1.09 25.77
N TYR A 164 3.32 -1.29 25.10
CA TYR A 164 2.14 -0.44 25.27
C TYR A 164 1.58 -0.51 26.67
N ARG A 165 1.50 -1.69 27.27
CA ARG A 165 1.07 -1.88 28.64
C ARG A 165 1.97 -1.13 29.63
N TYR A 166 3.29 -1.25 29.45
CA TYR A 166 4.27 -0.57 30.29
C TYR A 166 4.16 0.95 30.22
N VAL A 167 4.08 1.51 29.01
CA VAL A 167 4.04 2.97 28.82
C VAL A 167 2.71 3.56 29.29
N SER A 168 1.59 2.86 29.08
CA SER A 168 0.26 3.35 29.47
C SER A 168 -0.08 3.11 30.95
N GLY A 169 0.59 2.17 31.61
CA GLY A 169 0.23 1.71 32.96
C GLY A 169 -1.06 0.90 32.99
N ALA A 170 -1.55 0.43 31.84
CA ALA A 170 -2.77 -0.39 31.76
C ALA A 170 -2.52 -1.83 32.22
N ASP A 171 -3.57 -2.48 32.72
CA ASP A 171 -3.52 -3.90 33.10
C ASP A 171 -3.44 -4.82 31.87
N ILE A 172 -4.05 -4.41 30.76
CA ILE A 172 -4.13 -5.17 29.51
C ILE A 172 -3.85 -4.23 28.32
N ALA A 173 -3.13 -4.73 27.31
CA ALA A 173 -2.92 -4.03 26.05
C ALA A 173 -3.18 -4.94 24.84
N PHE A 174 -3.83 -4.39 23.82
CA PHE A 174 -4.04 -5.02 22.52
C PHE A 174 -3.35 -4.20 21.45
N VAL A 175 -2.62 -4.88 20.55
CA VAL A 175 -1.93 -4.25 19.44
C VAL A 175 -2.46 -4.83 18.12
N ASN A 176 -2.78 -3.96 17.17
CA ASN A 176 -3.13 -4.42 15.83
C ASN A 176 -1.91 -5.05 15.15
N GLY A 177 -1.93 -6.37 14.98
CA GLY A 177 -0.86 -7.13 14.32
C GLY A 177 -0.53 -6.63 12.91
N GLY A 178 -1.51 -6.02 12.22
CA GLY A 178 -1.29 -5.38 10.91
C GLY A 178 -0.34 -4.18 10.96
N GLY A 179 -0.22 -3.52 12.10
CA GLY A 179 0.71 -2.39 12.32
C GLY A 179 2.17 -2.82 12.49
N ILE A 180 2.43 -4.07 12.86
CA ILE A 180 3.79 -4.62 13.04
C ILE A 180 4.24 -5.19 11.70
N ARG A 181 5.11 -4.47 11.00
CA ARG A 181 5.34 -4.68 9.56
C ARG A 181 6.52 -5.58 9.22
N VAL A 182 7.50 -5.74 10.12
CA VAL A 182 8.75 -6.45 9.86
C VAL A 182 9.28 -7.08 11.14
N SER A 183 9.95 -8.23 11.02
CA SER A 183 10.69 -8.86 12.10
C SER A 183 11.98 -8.11 12.44
N ILE A 184 12.46 -8.20 13.67
CA ILE A 184 13.74 -7.67 14.14
C ILE A 184 14.72 -8.85 14.23
N LYS A 185 15.85 -8.75 13.51
CA LYS A 185 16.91 -9.77 13.44
C LYS A 185 18.12 -9.37 14.23
#